data_c0603f2e29cfaee0b450bee898b07cb8
#
_entry.id   c0603f2e29cfaee0b450bee898b07cb8
#
_cell.length_a   1.000
_cell.length_b   1.000
_cell.length_c   1.000
_cell.angle_alpha   90.00
_cell.angle_beta   90.00
_cell.angle_gamma   90.00
#
_symmetry.space_group_name_H-M   'P 1'
#
loop_
_entity.id
_entity.type
_entity.pdbx_description
1 polymer ?
#
loop_
_entity_poly.entity_id
_entity_poly.type
_entity_poly.pdbx_seq_one_letter_code
_entity_poly.pdbx_strand_id
1 'polypeptide(L)'
;MPKPARTTYESHWMDSTPVTAYPAIGSEAVVEADVAVIGGGIVGLCTAWELARVGRNVVVLEADRIATGVSGYTTAKVSALQGLRYARLRTEHGADAAALYARSQLDAVEHTAALCAELGIDAELERAPAYTCTRTAEHTDAVADEARAAREAGLDAALVTDTGLPFPVAAAVRVPGQLQFHPRKFLLALAERFTAGGGRLHERTRVVGLHDGARCRLTTESGAVVHARDVVIATHYPVFDRSLLFTRLTPRRELVVAAPVPAAQAPPGMYLTPEDGTRSVRSAPYGEGRRLVIVTGEPFTPGAPGVADRFERLQAWADACLPGFADAPSVHRWAAQDNDSDDHLPYVGHVHPGTRHVYVATGFGGWGMTNGVMAGRLLAARITGGPRPAWTRLFDPRRLPPLRDTAELMKGQLDVARHFVGDRLHTTHVDAVTDITPGRGAVVRIGGRRCAVYRDPSGEARAVSARCTHLGCLVHFNDAERVWECPCHGSRFATDGSVLHGPAVRPLEPREIPGNDRHDKGNKETNTSG
;
A
#
# COMPACT_ATOMS: atom_id res chain seq x y z
N MET A 1 27.58 10.33 -25.91
CA MET A 1 27.19 10.40 -24.49
C MET A 1 25.80 9.79 -24.36
N PRO A 2 25.56 8.77 -23.51
CA PRO A 2 24.21 8.29 -23.25
C PRO A 2 23.41 9.46 -22.65
N LYS A 3 22.16 9.64 -23.09
CA LYS A 3 21.25 10.62 -22.50
C LYS A 3 21.15 10.31 -20.99
N PRO A 4 21.18 11.33 -20.10
CA PRO A 4 20.96 11.09 -18.68
C PRO A 4 19.64 10.34 -18.51
N ALA A 5 19.65 9.23 -17.77
CA ALA A 5 18.47 8.44 -17.47
C ALA A 5 17.44 9.38 -16.84
N ARG A 6 16.23 9.43 -17.41
CA ARG A 6 15.15 10.27 -16.92
C ARG A 6 14.62 9.62 -15.63
N THR A 7 14.76 10.29 -14.48
CA THR A 7 14.13 9.81 -13.24
C THR A 7 12.62 9.74 -13.44
N THR A 8 12.05 8.55 -13.24
CA THR A 8 10.60 8.34 -13.33
C THR A 8 10.00 8.31 -11.92
N TYR A 9 8.80 8.87 -11.74
CA TYR A 9 8.01 8.74 -10.51
C TYR A 9 7.17 7.45 -10.54
N GLU A 10 7.77 6.38 -11.02
CA GLU A 10 7.17 5.06 -11.15
C GLU A 10 8.11 4.01 -10.54
N SER A 11 7.55 2.97 -9.94
CA SER A 11 8.38 1.91 -9.37
C SER A 11 9.05 1.09 -10.48
N HIS A 12 10.22 0.53 -10.17
CA HIS A 12 10.88 -0.43 -11.05
C HIS A 12 9.96 -1.58 -11.48
N TRP A 13 9.08 -2.01 -10.57
CA TRP A 13 8.15 -3.11 -10.82
C TRP A 13 7.12 -2.79 -11.90
N MET A 14 6.69 -1.53 -11.95
CA MET A 14 5.76 -1.04 -12.95
C MET A 14 6.43 -0.87 -14.31
N ASP A 15 7.62 -0.26 -14.33
CA ASP A 15 8.39 0.02 -15.54
C ASP A 15 8.89 -1.24 -16.25
N SER A 16 9.24 -2.29 -15.48
CA SER A 16 9.85 -3.53 -16.01
C SER A 16 8.85 -4.65 -16.36
N THR A 17 7.54 -4.38 -16.24
CA THR A 17 6.50 -5.38 -16.53
C THR A 17 5.41 -4.83 -17.43
N PRO A 18 4.74 -5.69 -18.23
CA PRO A 18 3.70 -5.25 -19.14
C PRO A 18 2.49 -4.67 -18.42
N VAL A 19 1.79 -3.79 -19.12
CA VAL A 19 0.47 -3.31 -18.72
C VAL A 19 -0.55 -4.42 -18.96
N THR A 20 -1.39 -4.70 -17.96
CA THR A 20 -2.46 -5.69 -18.07
C THR A 20 -3.70 -5.14 -18.80
N ALA A 21 -4.52 -6.02 -19.36
CA ALA A 21 -5.70 -5.66 -20.12
C ALA A 21 -6.84 -6.68 -19.94
N TYR A 22 -7.14 -7.06 -18.69
CA TYR A 22 -8.30 -7.91 -18.42
C TYR A 22 -9.61 -7.15 -18.70
N PRO A 23 -10.67 -7.83 -19.18
CA PRO A 23 -11.91 -7.18 -19.58
C PRO A 23 -12.62 -6.54 -18.36
N ALA A 24 -13.18 -5.35 -18.55
CA ALA A 24 -14.15 -4.80 -17.60
C ALA A 24 -15.48 -5.57 -17.66
N ILE A 25 -16.28 -5.53 -16.59
CA ILE A 25 -17.65 -6.04 -16.65
C ILE A 25 -18.54 -5.04 -17.41
N GLY A 26 -19.34 -5.54 -18.36
CA GLY A 26 -20.32 -4.71 -19.08
C GLY A 26 -21.38 -4.13 -18.13
N SER A 27 -21.91 -2.94 -18.45
CA SER A 27 -22.76 -2.14 -17.56
C SER A 27 -24.06 -2.83 -17.12
N GLU A 28 -24.65 -3.69 -17.94
CA GLU A 28 -25.88 -4.41 -17.64
C GLU A 28 -25.65 -5.86 -17.18
N ALA A 29 -24.40 -6.25 -17.02
CA ALA A 29 -24.06 -7.63 -16.68
C ALA A 29 -24.48 -7.97 -15.25
N VAL A 30 -25.04 -9.18 -15.10
CA VAL A 30 -25.25 -9.82 -13.80
C VAL A 30 -24.31 -11.01 -13.71
N VAL A 31 -23.43 -11.01 -12.73
CA VAL A 31 -22.42 -12.03 -12.53
C VAL A 31 -22.71 -12.82 -11.25
N GLU A 32 -22.68 -14.13 -11.34
CA GLU A 32 -22.86 -15.04 -10.20
C GLU A 32 -21.52 -15.69 -9.84
N ALA A 33 -21.19 -15.75 -8.55
CA ALA A 33 -19.98 -16.38 -8.03
C ALA A 33 -20.21 -17.05 -6.66
N ASP A 34 -19.32 -17.95 -6.26
CA ASP A 34 -19.25 -18.38 -4.86
C ASP A 34 -18.61 -17.28 -4.02
N VAL A 35 -17.51 -16.71 -4.51
CA VAL A 35 -16.76 -15.68 -3.82
C VAL A 35 -16.43 -14.52 -4.77
N ALA A 36 -16.74 -13.30 -4.34
CA ALA A 36 -16.28 -12.08 -4.99
C ALA A 36 -15.13 -11.45 -4.19
N VAL A 37 -14.01 -11.18 -4.85
CA VAL A 37 -12.83 -10.54 -4.26
C VAL A 37 -12.72 -9.13 -4.81
N ILE A 38 -12.77 -8.12 -3.94
CA ILE A 38 -12.64 -6.71 -4.31
C ILE A 38 -11.19 -6.28 -4.10
N GLY A 39 -10.49 -6.00 -5.19
CA GLY A 39 -9.08 -5.62 -5.24
C GLY A 39 -8.18 -6.71 -5.82
N GLY A 40 -7.39 -6.36 -6.82
CA GLY A 40 -6.45 -7.21 -7.56
C GLY A 40 -4.98 -7.06 -7.10
N GLY A 41 -4.76 -6.75 -5.81
CA GLY A 41 -3.43 -6.73 -5.19
C GLY A 41 -3.01 -8.10 -4.62
N ILE A 42 -1.94 -8.10 -3.80
CA ILE A 42 -1.37 -9.32 -3.21
C ILE A 42 -2.43 -10.13 -2.43
N VAL A 43 -3.24 -9.50 -1.59
CA VAL A 43 -4.28 -10.18 -0.82
C VAL A 43 -5.33 -10.78 -1.74
N GLY A 44 -5.83 -9.98 -2.69
CA GLY A 44 -6.92 -10.43 -3.56
C GLY A 44 -6.51 -11.58 -4.45
N LEU A 45 -5.37 -11.50 -5.11
CA LEU A 45 -4.89 -12.55 -6.01
C LEU A 45 -4.49 -13.81 -5.26
N CYS A 46 -3.81 -13.71 -4.10
CA CYS A 46 -3.52 -14.88 -3.27
C CYS A 46 -4.81 -15.54 -2.74
N THR A 47 -5.79 -14.75 -2.28
CA THR A 47 -7.08 -15.29 -1.84
C THR A 47 -7.83 -15.98 -2.97
N ALA A 48 -7.88 -15.34 -4.15
CA ALA A 48 -8.57 -15.88 -5.32
C ALA A 48 -7.93 -17.19 -5.78
N TRP A 49 -6.60 -17.27 -5.82
CA TRP A 49 -5.86 -18.48 -6.13
C TRP A 49 -6.16 -19.61 -5.16
N GLU A 50 -6.02 -19.35 -3.84
CA GLU A 50 -6.26 -20.37 -2.81
C GLU A 50 -7.71 -20.90 -2.81
N LEU A 51 -8.68 -20.06 -3.14
CA LEU A 51 -10.08 -20.47 -3.29
C LEU A 51 -10.34 -21.26 -4.58
N ALA A 52 -9.76 -20.81 -5.70
CA ALA A 52 -9.93 -21.49 -7.00
C ALA A 52 -9.32 -22.88 -7.00
N ARG A 53 -8.13 -23.07 -6.40
CA ARG A 53 -7.47 -24.40 -6.32
C ARG A 53 -8.26 -25.43 -5.51
N VAL A 54 -9.22 -25.01 -4.69
CA VAL A 54 -10.16 -25.89 -3.96
C VAL A 54 -11.57 -25.91 -4.60
N GLY A 55 -11.69 -25.51 -5.86
CA GLY A 55 -12.89 -25.65 -6.69
C GLY A 55 -13.96 -24.58 -6.47
N ARG A 56 -13.64 -23.41 -5.85
CA ARG A 56 -14.60 -22.31 -5.72
C ARG A 56 -14.66 -21.50 -7.02
N ASN A 57 -15.88 -21.11 -7.42
CA ASN A 57 -16.09 -20.16 -8.51
C ASN A 57 -15.82 -18.74 -7.98
N VAL A 58 -14.69 -18.15 -8.38
CA VAL A 58 -14.20 -16.87 -7.86
C VAL A 58 -14.19 -15.80 -8.95
N VAL A 59 -14.64 -14.60 -8.60
CA VAL A 59 -14.50 -13.40 -9.43
C VAL A 59 -13.68 -12.34 -8.68
N VAL A 60 -12.65 -11.81 -9.34
CA VAL A 60 -11.84 -10.69 -8.86
C VAL A 60 -12.28 -9.42 -9.57
N LEU A 61 -12.54 -8.34 -8.81
CA LEU A 61 -12.99 -7.04 -9.29
C LEU A 61 -11.96 -5.99 -8.90
N GLU A 62 -11.23 -5.47 -9.89
CA GLU A 62 -10.19 -4.46 -9.67
C GLU A 62 -10.65 -3.11 -10.25
N ALA A 63 -10.49 -2.05 -9.46
CA ALA A 63 -10.95 -0.72 -9.83
C ALA A 63 -10.16 -0.09 -10.99
N ASP A 64 -8.87 -0.39 -11.08
CA ASP A 64 -7.98 0.06 -12.16
C ASP A 64 -7.40 -1.18 -12.86
N ARG A 65 -6.15 -1.53 -12.58
CA ARG A 65 -5.44 -2.70 -13.08
C ARG A 65 -4.85 -3.50 -11.93
N ILE A 66 -4.72 -4.80 -12.11
CA ILE A 66 -4.13 -5.65 -11.09
C ILE A 66 -2.68 -5.27 -10.80
N ALA A 67 -2.29 -5.41 -9.54
CA ALA A 67 -0.92 -5.16 -9.07
C ALA A 67 -0.39 -3.75 -9.39
N THR A 68 -1.26 -2.74 -9.57
CA THR A 68 -0.89 -1.33 -9.81
C THR A 68 -1.09 -0.43 -8.57
N GLY A 69 -1.77 -0.93 -7.53
CA GLY A 69 -1.86 -0.26 -6.24
C GLY A 69 -0.58 -0.45 -5.40
N VAL A 70 -0.73 -0.51 -4.08
CA VAL A 70 0.41 -0.66 -3.14
C VAL A 70 1.30 -1.86 -3.47
N SER A 71 0.74 -2.95 -4.01
CA SER A 71 1.51 -4.13 -4.44
C SER A 71 2.49 -3.86 -5.57
N GLY A 72 2.19 -2.89 -6.45
CA GLY A 72 3.10 -2.44 -7.51
C GLY A 72 4.12 -1.38 -7.06
N TYR A 73 3.98 -0.85 -5.85
CA TYR A 73 4.85 0.20 -5.30
C TYR A 73 5.53 -0.23 -3.99
N THR A 74 5.48 -1.51 -3.65
CA THR A 74 6.15 -2.09 -2.47
C THR A 74 7.66 -2.15 -2.66
N THR A 75 8.42 -2.29 -1.55
CA THR A 75 9.83 -2.67 -1.61
C THR A 75 10.05 -4.18 -1.72
N ALA A 76 8.98 -4.98 -1.68
CA ALA A 76 8.94 -6.40 -2.03
C ALA A 76 9.87 -7.30 -1.20
N LYS A 77 9.85 -7.12 0.11
CA LYS A 77 10.41 -8.04 1.09
C LYS A 77 9.33 -9.00 1.58
N VAL A 78 9.62 -10.30 1.63
CA VAL A 78 8.79 -11.32 2.27
C VAL A 78 9.58 -11.87 3.45
N SER A 79 9.30 -11.37 4.63
CA SER A 79 10.13 -11.60 5.82
C SER A 79 9.30 -11.79 7.08
N ALA A 80 9.75 -12.72 7.92
CA ALA A 80 9.25 -12.89 9.28
C ALA A 80 9.87 -11.85 10.25
N LEU A 81 11.09 -11.36 10.00
CA LEU A 81 11.69 -10.27 10.77
C LEU A 81 11.14 -8.92 10.28
N GLN A 82 10.50 -8.15 11.14
CA GLN A 82 9.72 -6.96 10.80
C GLN A 82 9.99 -5.79 11.75
N GLY A 83 11.21 -5.31 11.78
CA GLY A 83 11.65 -4.25 12.68
C GLY A 83 11.75 -4.75 14.13
N LEU A 84 11.23 -3.98 15.07
CA LEU A 84 11.19 -4.32 16.51
C LEU A 84 9.82 -4.93 16.90
N ARG A 85 9.28 -5.81 16.05
CA ARG A 85 7.91 -6.33 16.18
C ARG A 85 7.76 -7.32 17.32
N TYR A 86 8.71 -8.23 17.52
CA TYR A 86 8.57 -9.33 18.49
C TYR A 86 8.69 -8.87 19.93
N ALA A 87 9.60 -7.95 20.23
CA ALA A 87 9.71 -7.33 21.54
C ALA A 87 8.41 -6.61 21.92
N ARG A 88 7.83 -5.88 20.97
CA ARG A 88 6.54 -5.21 21.15
C ARG A 88 5.40 -6.20 21.35
N LEU A 89 5.22 -7.17 20.45
CA LEU A 89 4.13 -8.16 20.56
C LEU A 89 4.20 -8.94 21.86
N ARG A 90 5.41 -9.32 22.31
CA ARG A 90 5.60 -9.99 23.60
C ARG A 90 5.10 -9.13 24.76
N THR A 91 5.35 -7.83 24.70
CA THR A 91 4.97 -6.89 25.77
C THR A 91 3.46 -6.60 25.76
N GLU A 92 2.87 -6.40 24.58
CA GLU A 92 1.48 -5.98 24.42
C GLU A 92 0.50 -7.16 24.44
N HIS A 93 0.86 -8.28 23.81
CA HIS A 93 -0.01 -9.43 23.58
C HIS A 93 0.47 -10.75 24.22
N GLY A 94 1.68 -10.75 24.81
CA GLY A 94 2.26 -11.94 25.44
C GLY A 94 3.08 -12.82 24.48
N ALA A 95 3.87 -13.73 25.05
CA ALA A 95 4.80 -14.60 24.34
C ALA A 95 4.09 -15.53 23.34
N ASP A 96 2.91 -16.08 23.72
CA ASP A 96 2.13 -16.97 22.85
C ASP A 96 1.66 -16.26 21.57
N ALA A 97 1.23 -15.01 21.68
CA ALA A 97 0.84 -14.20 20.53
C ALA A 97 2.03 -13.92 19.61
N ALA A 98 3.19 -13.58 20.18
CA ALA A 98 4.43 -13.39 19.42
C ALA A 98 4.84 -14.69 18.68
N ALA A 99 4.74 -15.86 19.33
CA ALA A 99 5.04 -17.15 18.70
C ALA A 99 4.05 -17.51 17.60
N LEU A 100 2.75 -17.24 17.77
CA LEU A 100 1.74 -17.45 16.74
C LEU A 100 1.97 -16.52 15.54
N TYR A 101 2.34 -15.26 15.80
CA TYR A 101 2.71 -14.32 14.75
C TYR A 101 3.92 -14.82 13.96
N ALA A 102 5.02 -15.18 14.64
CA ALA A 102 6.23 -15.72 14.01
C ALA A 102 5.92 -16.91 13.10
N ARG A 103 5.15 -17.88 13.60
CA ARG A 103 4.72 -19.05 12.82
C ARG A 103 3.94 -18.66 11.57
N SER A 104 3.03 -17.69 11.69
CA SER A 104 2.23 -17.21 10.54
C SER A 104 3.09 -16.56 9.46
N GLN A 105 4.14 -15.83 9.87
CA GLN A 105 5.04 -15.14 8.94
C GLN A 105 6.02 -16.11 8.28
N LEU A 106 6.61 -17.05 9.05
CA LEU A 106 7.46 -18.12 8.50
C LEU A 106 6.69 -19.00 7.50
N ASP A 107 5.44 -19.36 7.83
CA ASP A 107 4.57 -20.11 6.93
C ASP A 107 4.30 -19.34 5.63
N ALA A 108 4.11 -18.01 5.68
CA ALA A 108 3.94 -17.19 4.48
C ALA A 108 5.21 -17.10 3.63
N VAL A 109 6.39 -17.02 4.26
CA VAL A 109 7.70 -17.04 3.57
C VAL A 109 7.85 -18.36 2.80
N GLU A 110 7.69 -19.50 3.45
CA GLU A 110 7.84 -20.81 2.81
C GLU A 110 6.74 -21.07 1.76
N HIS A 111 5.50 -20.65 2.03
CA HIS A 111 4.43 -20.79 1.05
C HIS A 111 4.68 -19.97 -0.22
N THR A 112 5.26 -18.76 -0.11
CA THR A 112 5.62 -17.95 -1.27
C THR A 112 6.65 -18.67 -2.14
N ALA A 113 7.69 -19.25 -1.53
CA ALA A 113 8.72 -20.01 -2.26
C ALA A 113 8.13 -21.28 -2.90
N ALA A 114 7.31 -22.01 -2.15
CA ALA A 114 6.66 -23.23 -2.64
C ALA A 114 5.72 -22.93 -3.82
N LEU A 115 4.95 -21.85 -3.74
CA LEU A 115 4.01 -21.46 -4.81
C LEU A 115 4.75 -21.05 -6.09
N CYS A 116 5.87 -20.31 -5.98
CA CYS A 116 6.71 -20.01 -7.14
C CYS A 116 7.27 -21.27 -7.80
N ALA A 117 7.74 -22.23 -6.99
CA ALA A 117 8.26 -23.51 -7.50
C ALA A 117 7.16 -24.38 -8.12
N GLU A 118 6.01 -24.54 -7.43
CA GLU A 118 4.85 -25.35 -7.90
C GLU A 118 4.32 -24.85 -9.25
N LEU A 119 4.21 -23.53 -9.41
CA LEU A 119 3.62 -22.93 -10.60
C LEU A 119 4.64 -22.55 -11.68
N GLY A 120 5.93 -22.75 -11.44
CA GLY A 120 7.01 -22.34 -12.35
C GLY A 120 7.03 -20.82 -12.58
N ILE A 121 6.80 -20.02 -11.53
CA ILE A 121 6.77 -18.56 -11.61
C ILE A 121 8.20 -18.02 -11.49
N ASP A 122 8.70 -17.38 -12.55
CA ASP A 122 9.93 -16.59 -12.50
C ASP A 122 9.63 -15.18 -11.96
N ALA A 123 9.68 -15.06 -10.64
CA ALA A 123 9.50 -13.81 -9.93
C ALA A 123 10.82 -13.19 -9.48
N GLU A 124 11.97 -13.58 -10.05
CA GLU A 124 13.30 -13.17 -9.56
C GLU A 124 13.43 -13.40 -8.04
N LEU A 125 12.89 -14.51 -7.57
CA LEU A 125 12.84 -14.84 -6.15
C LEU A 125 14.22 -15.24 -5.64
N GLU A 126 14.69 -14.53 -4.62
CA GLU A 126 15.98 -14.77 -3.98
C GLU A 126 15.79 -14.99 -2.47
N ARG A 127 16.52 -15.97 -1.90
CA ARG A 127 16.68 -16.07 -0.46
C ARG A 127 17.79 -15.16 0.01
N ALA A 128 17.50 -14.31 0.99
CA ALA A 128 18.43 -13.37 1.57
C ALA A 128 18.23 -13.25 3.08
N PRO A 129 19.27 -12.93 3.87
CA PRO A 129 19.06 -12.61 5.28
C PRO A 129 18.33 -11.28 5.43
N ALA A 130 17.44 -11.20 6.42
CA ALA A 130 16.83 -9.95 6.85
C ALA A 130 17.53 -9.45 8.12
N TYR A 131 17.70 -8.13 8.21
CA TYR A 131 18.33 -7.46 9.34
C TYR A 131 17.45 -6.33 9.85
N THR A 132 17.33 -6.24 11.18
CA THR A 132 16.94 -5.01 11.88
C THR A 132 18.19 -4.49 12.57
N CYS A 133 18.71 -3.34 12.15
CA CYS A 133 20.03 -2.88 12.56
C CYS A 133 20.03 -1.40 13.00
N THR A 134 20.92 -1.07 13.94
CA THR A 134 21.15 0.31 14.37
C THR A 134 22.61 0.72 14.23
N ARG A 135 22.83 1.99 13.90
CA ARG A 135 24.17 2.60 13.85
C ARG A 135 24.56 3.27 15.17
N THR A 136 23.59 3.53 16.04
CA THR A 136 23.77 4.29 17.27
C THR A 136 23.73 3.40 18.50
N ALA A 137 24.53 3.72 19.52
CA ALA A 137 24.55 2.99 20.78
C ALA A 137 23.19 3.09 21.53
N GLU A 138 22.45 4.16 21.31
CA GLU A 138 21.15 4.43 21.94
C GLU A 138 20.12 3.33 21.69
N HIS A 139 20.13 2.70 20.50
CA HIS A 139 19.15 1.69 20.11
C HIS A 139 19.65 0.25 20.25
N THR A 140 20.88 0.03 20.76
CA THR A 140 21.45 -1.33 20.86
C THR A 140 20.64 -2.25 21.77
N ASP A 141 20.15 -1.74 22.91
CA ASP A 141 19.35 -2.51 23.84
C ASP A 141 18.00 -2.94 23.25
N ALA A 142 17.35 -2.05 22.50
CA ALA A 142 16.11 -2.37 21.79
C ALA A 142 16.32 -3.45 20.71
N VAL A 143 17.44 -3.40 19.98
CA VAL A 143 17.81 -4.41 18.99
C VAL A 143 18.16 -5.74 19.67
N ALA A 144 18.85 -5.72 20.80
CA ALA A 144 19.15 -6.94 21.57
C ALA A 144 17.88 -7.58 22.15
N ASP A 145 16.94 -6.77 22.63
CA ASP A 145 15.63 -7.23 23.11
C ASP A 145 14.82 -7.88 21.99
N GLU A 146 14.82 -7.28 20.78
CA GLU A 146 14.18 -7.87 19.61
C GLU A 146 14.80 -9.23 19.25
N ALA A 147 16.13 -9.34 19.26
CA ALA A 147 16.82 -10.61 18.98
C ALA A 147 16.40 -11.72 19.95
N ARG A 148 16.25 -11.38 21.23
CA ARG A 148 15.77 -12.30 22.26
C ARG A 148 14.32 -12.68 22.02
N ALA A 149 13.44 -11.69 21.86
CA ALA A 149 12.02 -11.90 21.65
C ALA A 149 11.72 -12.70 20.37
N ALA A 150 12.43 -12.41 19.28
CA ALA A 150 12.30 -13.14 18.02
C ALA A 150 12.72 -14.62 18.16
N ARG A 151 13.80 -14.92 18.90
CA ARG A 151 14.19 -16.31 19.20
C ARG A 151 13.16 -17.03 20.05
N GLU A 152 12.69 -16.38 21.11
CA GLU A 152 11.64 -16.92 21.99
C GLU A 152 10.36 -17.21 21.20
N ALA A 153 10.04 -16.38 20.20
CA ALA A 153 8.92 -16.58 19.29
C ALA A 153 9.15 -17.70 18.24
N GLY A 154 10.37 -18.24 18.12
CA GLY A 154 10.70 -19.35 17.24
C GLY A 154 11.39 -18.98 15.93
N LEU A 155 11.90 -17.76 15.78
CA LEU A 155 12.75 -17.39 14.63
C LEU A 155 14.22 -17.83 14.87
N ASP A 156 14.92 -18.18 13.81
CA ASP A 156 16.38 -18.35 13.80
C ASP A 156 17.07 -16.97 13.83
N ALA A 157 16.88 -16.26 14.95
CA ALA A 157 17.35 -14.88 15.11
C ALA A 157 18.69 -14.84 15.87
N ALA A 158 19.68 -14.14 15.32
CA ALA A 158 20.98 -13.92 15.93
C ALA A 158 21.24 -12.42 16.12
N LEU A 159 21.85 -12.06 17.26
CA LEU A 159 22.41 -10.73 17.47
C LEU A 159 23.80 -10.70 16.85
N VAL A 160 24.05 -9.77 15.93
CA VAL A 160 25.30 -9.65 15.18
C VAL A 160 25.70 -8.18 15.01
N THR A 161 26.95 -7.93 14.63
CA THR A 161 27.45 -6.60 14.22
C THR A 161 27.92 -6.60 12.76
N ASP A 162 28.32 -7.76 12.24
CA ASP A 162 28.66 -7.94 10.83
C ASP A 162 27.38 -8.17 10.02
N THR A 163 27.06 -7.24 9.14
CA THR A 163 25.84 -7.23 8.34
C THR A 163 26.08 -7.21 6.84
N GLY A 164 27.33 -7.01 6.41
CA GLY A 164 27.69 -6.77 5.00
C GLY A 164 27.26 -5.38 4.49
N LEU A 165 26.78 -4.48 5.35
CA LEU A 165 26.60 -3.07 4.98
C LEU A 165 27.95 -2.35 4.88
N PRO A 166 28.08 -1.34 3.99
CA PRO A 166 29.34 -0.64 3.78
C PRO A 166 29.70 0.38 4.87
N PHE A 167 28.95 0.39 5.96
CA PHE A 167 29.18 1.28 7.10
C PHE A 167 29.03 0.52 8.43
N PRO A 168 29.63 1.01 9.52
CA PRO A 168 29.54 0.38 10.83
C PRO A 168 28.12 0.26 11.35
N VAL A 169 27.81 -0.89 11.94
CA VAL A 169 26.54 -1.20 12.62
C VAL A 169 26.87 -1.49 14.08
N ALA A 170 26.17 -0.81 15.00
CA ALA A 170 26.36 -1.00 16.44
C ALA A 170 25.74 -2.32 16.93
N ALA A 171 24.56 -2.67 16.43
CA ALA A 171 23.89 -3.95 16.68
C ALA A 171 22.92 -4.28 15.55
N ALA A 172 22.70 -5.57 15.29
CA ALA A 172 21.68 -6.03 14.37
C ALA A 172 21.07 -7.37 14.81
N VAL A 173 19.75 -7.53 14.61
CA VAL A 173 19.10 -8.84 14.56
C VAL A 173 19.21 -9.35 13.15
N ARG A 174 19.69 -10.58 12.97
CA ARG A 174 19.75 -11.28 11.69
C ARG A 174 18.82 -12.49 11.71
N VAL A 175 17.99 -12.63 10.68
CA VAL A 175 17.20 -13.85 10.42
C VAL A 175 17.54 -14.32 9.00
N PRO A 176 18.13 -15.51 8.81
CA PRO A 176 18.49 -16.03 7.50
C PRO A 176 17.28 -16.54 6.73
N GLY A 177 17.47 -16.84 5.44
CA GLY A 177 16.51 -17.57 4.63
C GLY A 177 15.21 -16.83 4.28
N GLN A 178 15.13 -15.53 4.53
CA GLN A 178 14.00 -14.71 4.13
C GLN A 178 13.97 -14.51 2.62
N LEU A 179 12.92 -13.92 2.06
CA LEU A 179 12.76 -13.77 0.62
C LEU A 179 12.68 -12.31 0.19
N GLN A 180 13.21 -12.06 -0.97
CA GLN A 180 12.95 -10.87 -1.78
C GLN A 180 12.62 -11.31 -3.21
N PHE A 181 11.80 -10.53 -3.91
CA PHE A 181 11.30 -10.95 -5.22
C PHE A 181 10.80 -9.75 -6.04
N HIS A 182 10.43 -10.01 -7.29
CA HIS A 182 9.75 -9.05 -8.16
C HIS A 182 8.23 -9.20 -7.99
N PRO A 183 7.54 -8.32 -7.25
CA PRO A 183 6.15 -8.54 -6.82
C PRO A 183 5.17 -8.56 -8.00
N ARG A 184 5.37 -7.74 -9.03
CA ARG A 184 4.48 -7.75 -10.18
C ARG A 184 4.65 -8.98 -11.06
N LYS A 185 5.87 -9.46 -11.30
CA LYS A 185 6.08 -10.74 -12.00
C LYS A 185 5.34 -11.88 -11.31
N PHE A 186 5.45 -11.97 -9.98
CA PHE A 186 4.72 -12.94 -9.18
C PHE A 186 3.21 -12.81 -9.34
N LEU A 187 2.66 -11.61 -9.16
CA LEU A 187 1.21 -11.38 -9.16
C LEU A 187 0.59 -11.53 -10.56
N LEU A 188 1.28 -11.10 -11.61
CA LEU A 188 0.81 -11.26 -12.98
C LEU A 188 0.78 -12.74 -13.38
N ALA A 189 1.82 -13.49 -13.07
CA ALA A 189 1.85 -14.93 -13.32
C ALA A 189 0.77 -15.67 -12.51
N LEU A 190 0.55 -15.29 -11.25
CA LEU A 190 -0.52 -15.85 -10.42
C LEU A 190 -1.91 -15.57 -11.01
N ALA A 191 -2.15 -14.36 -11.53
CA ALA A 191 -3.39 -13.99 -12.19
C ALA A 191 -3.62 -14.77 -13.49
N GLU A 192 -2.57 -15.01 -14.28
CA GLU A 192 -2.62 -15.86 -15.48
C GLU A 192 -2.98 -17.31 -15.12
N ARG A 193 -2.36 -17.89 -14.10
CA ARG A 193 -2.69 -19.24 -13.62
C ARG A 193 -4.12 -19.32 -13.10
N PHE A 194 -4.56 -18.29 -12.35
CA PHE A 194 -5.93 -18.18 -11.84
C PHE A 194 -6.96 -18.16 -12.98
N THR A 195 -6.75 -17.32 -13.99
CA THR A 195 -7.69 -17.21 -15.12
C THR A 195 -7.64 -18.42 -16.05
N ALA A 196 -6.47 -19.01 -16.28
CA ALA A 196 -6.34 -20.27 -17.03
C ALA A 196 -7.07 -21.43 -16.35
N GLY A 197 -7.17 -21.42 -15.01
CA GLY A 197 -7.95 -22.37 -14.23
C GLY A 197 -9.45 -22.09 -14.17
N GLY A 198 -9.98 -21.11 -14.94
CA GLY A 198 -11.40 -20.75 -14.99
C GLY A 198 -11.82 -19.66 -14.02
N GLY A 199 -10.89 -19.07 -13.26
CA GLY A 199 -11.15 -17.89 -12.45
C GLY A 199 -11.48 -16.66 -13.30
N ARG A 200 -12.35 -15.80 -12.83
CA ARG A 200 -12.75 -14.57 -13.55
C ARG A 200 -12.08 -13.35 -12.93
N LEU A 201 -11.46 -12.55 -13.77
CA LEU A 201 -10.76 -11.33 -13.36
C LEU A 201 -11.22 -10.18 -14.25
N HIS A 202 -11.65 -9.08 -13.60
CA HIS A 202 -12.11 -7.88 -14.27
C HIS A 202 -11.36 -6.67 -13.75
N GLU A 203 -10.71 -5.95 -14.66
CA GLU A 203 -10.08 -4.64 -14.43
C GLU A 203 -11.06 -3.51 -14.76
N ARG A 204 -10.73 -2.27 -14.36
CA ARG A 204 -11.57 -1.08 -14.58
C ARG A 204 -13.03 -1.34 -14.16
N THR A 205 -13.17 -2.07 -13.06
CA THR A 205 -14.44 -2.52 -12.51
C THR A 205 -14.51 -2.13 -11.04
N ARG A 206 -14.69 -0.84 -10.80
CA ARG A 206 -14.77 -0.27 -9.44
C ARG A 206 -16.09 -0.66 -8.78
N VAL A 207 -16.01 -1.34 -7.64
CA VAL A 207 -17.16 -1.63 -6.80
C VAL A 207 -17.47 -0.40 -5.95
N VAL A 208 -18.70 0.10 -6.04
CA VAL A 208 -19.18 1.31 -5.33
C VAL A 208 -20.30 1.03 -4.34
N GLY A 209 -20.81 -0.19 -4.31
CA GLY A 209 -21.86 -0.60 -3.37
C GLY A 209 -21.71 -2.06 -2.95
N LEU A 210 -22.01 -2.33 -1.67
CA LEU A 210 -22.07 -3.68 -1.08
C LEU A 210 -23.30 -3.78 -0.20
N HIS A 211 -24.16 -4.75 -0.50
CA HIS A 211 -25.25 -5.17 0.36
C HIS A 211 -24.94 -6.56 0.92
N ASP A 212 -24.86 -6.67 2.26
CA ASP A 212 -24.64 -7.91 2.98
C ASP A 212 -26.00 -8.56 3.29
N GLY A 213 -26.18 -9.80 2.86
CA GLY A 213 -27.40 -10.58 3.03
C GLY A 213 -27.11 -12.07 2.95
N ALA A 214 -28.13 -12.91 2.80
CA ALA A 214 -27.97 -14.35 2.58
C ALA A 214 -27.11 -14.64 1.31
N ARG A 215 -27.21 -13.76 0.32
CA ARG A 215 -26.26 -13.56 -0.77
C ARG A 215 -25.86 -12.10 -0.80
N CYS A 216 -24.59 -11.84 -0.87
CA CYS A 216 -24.07 -10.49 -1.03
C CYS A 216 -24.36 -9.97 -2.44
N ARG A 217 -24.70 -8.69 -2.53
CA ARG A 217 -24.88 -7.98 -3.81
C ARG A 217 -23.88 -6.84 -3.91
N LEU A 218 -23.04 -6.89 -4.91
CA LEU A 218 -22.08 -5.84 -5.25
C LEU A 218 -22.64 -5.02 -6.41
N THR A 219 -22.40 -3.71 -6.41
CA THR A 219 -22.74 -2.82 -7.52
C THR A 219 -21.47 -2.12 -7.97
N THR A 220 -21.20 -2.12 -9.26
CA THR A 220 -20.05 -1.44 -9.86
C THR A 220 -20.41 0.00 -10.24
N GLU A 221 -19.38 0.81 -10.49
CA GLU A 221 -19.53 2.18 -11.00
C GLU A 221 -20.23 2.22 -12.39
N SER A 222 -20.01 1.20 -13.23
CA SER A 222 -20.67 1.04 -14.53
C SER A 222 -22.13 0.59 -14.46
N GLY A 223 -22.62 0.19 -13.26
CA GLY A 223 -23.99 -0.32 -13.07
C GLY A 223 -24.10 -1.85 -13.05
N ALA A 224 -23.06 -2.60 -13.39
CA ALA A 224 -23.07 -4.06 -13.30
C ALA A 224 -23.32 -4.55 -11.87
N VAL A 225 -23.94 -5.72 -11.74
CA VAL A 225 -24.26 -6.35 -10.48
C VAL A 225 -23.54 -7.69 -10.35
N VAL A 226 -22.92 -7.93 -9.20
CA VAL A 226 -22.30 -9.21 -8.86
C VAL A 226 -22.98 -9.79 -7.63
N HIS A 227 -23.49 -11.01 -7.75
CA HIS A 227 -24.03 -11.79 -6.64
C HIS A 227 -23.00 -12.84 -6.23
N ALA A 228 -22.63 -12.84 -4.96
CA ALA A 228 -21.74 -13.85 -4.41
C ALA A 228 -22.23 -14.31 -3.04
N ARG A 229 -21.90 -15.57 -2.67
CA ARG A 229 -22.17 -16.02 -1.31
C ARG A 229 -21.27 -15.31 -0.32
N ASP A 230 -19.97 -15.22 -0.63
CA ASP A 230 -18.97 -14.61 0.22
C ASP A 230 -18.25 -13.47 -0.51
N VAL A 231 -17.86 -12.43 0.22
CA VAL A 231 -17.15 -11.25 -0.32
C VAL A 231 -15.88 -11.01 0.48
N VAL A 232 -14.76 -10.77 -0.22
CA VAL A 232 -13.49 -10.40 0.39
C VAL A 232 -13.15 -8.97 0.00
N ILE A 233 -12.99 -8.08 1.01
CA ILE A 233 -12.53 -6.70 0.84
C ILE A 233 -11.00 -6.72 0.97
N ALA A 234 -10.31 -6.68 -0.18
CA ALA A 234 -8.85 -6.71 -0.32
C ALA A 234 -8.29 -5.40 -0.90
N THR A 235 -8.89 -4.27 -0.53
CA THR A 235 -8.66 -2.95 -1.12
C THR A 235 -7.60 -2.13 -0.41
N HIS A 236 -6.68 -2.76 0.32
CA HIS A 236 -5.65 -2.15 1.15
C HIS A 236 -6.27 -1.37 2.33
N TYR A 237 -6.91 -0.23 2.10
CA TYR A 237 -7.83 0.39 3.05
C TYR A 237 -9.25 -0.06 2.73
N PRO A 238 -10.06 -0.52 3.72
CA PRO A 238 -11.40 -1.05 3.46
C PRO A 238 -12.33 0.02 2.89
N VAL A 239 -12.83 -0.17 1.66
CA VAL A 239 -13.76 0.78 1.02
C VAL A 239 -15.19 0.67 1.54
N PHE A 240 -15.53 -0.46 2.19
CA PHE A 240 -16.82 -0.70 2.86
C PHE A 240 -16.56 -1.01 4.34
N ASP A 241 -16.32 0.04 5.11
CA ASP A 241 -16.07 -0.09 6.54
C ASP A 241 -17.37 0.05 7.34
N ARG A 242 -17.91 -1.07 7.77
CA ARG A 242 -19.09 -1.15 8.65
C ARG A 242 -18.74 -1.49 10.10
N SER A 243 -17.44 -1.56 10.41
CA SER A 243 -16.93 -1.98 11.73
C SER A 243 -16.09 -0.92 12.42
N LEU A 244 -16.09 0.29 11.89
CA LEU A 244 -15.28 1.39 12.38
C LEU A 244 -13.76 1.08 12.33
N LEU A 245 -13.32 0.22 11.40
CA LEU A 245 -11.88 -0.06 11.19
C LEU A 245 -11.11 1.22 10.86
N PHE A 246 -11.79 2.23 10.27
CA PHE A 246 -11.18 3.53 10.02
C PHE A 246 -10.68 4.23 11.29
N THR A 247 -11.22 3.89 12.47
CA THR A 247 -10.74 4.43 13.75
C THR A 247 -9.52 3.68 14.29
N ARG A 248 -9.16 2.57 13.68
CA ARG A 248 -8.12 1.62 14.11
C ARG A 248 -6.99 1.47 13.09
N LEU A 249 -7.01 2.29 12.03
CA LEU A 249 -6.03 2.27 10.95
C LEU A 249 -5.48 3.68 10.73
N THR A 250 -4.16 3.81 10.80
CA THR A 250 -3.45 5.07 10.53
C THR A 250 -2.72 4.96 9.20
N PRO A 251 -3.06 5.78 8.19
CA PRO A 251 -2.36 5.76 6.91
C PRO A 251 -0.98 6.40 7.03
N ARG A 252 0.00 5.76 6.43
CA ARG A 252 1.39 6.20 6.37
C ARG A 252 1.93 6.02 4.96
N ARG A 253 2.82 6.91 4.56
CA ARG A 253 3.58 6.80 3.32
C ARG A 253 5.07 6.84 3.58
N GLU A 254 5.84 6.17 2.74
CA GLU A 254 7.31 6.17 2.75
C GLU A 254 7.82 6.40 1.33
N LEU A 255 8.91 7.15 1.23
CA LEU A 255 9.55 7.43 -0.04
C LEU A 255 10.54 6.33 -0.39
N VAL A 256 10.74 6.13 -1.68
CA VAL A 256 11.70 5.19 -2.24
C VAL A 256 12.50 5.86 -3.33
N VAL A 257 13.83 5.68 -3.27
CA VAL A 257 14.75 6.01 -4.34
C VAL A 257 15.50 4.75 -4.76
N ALA A 258 15.76 4.58 -6.04
CA ALA A 258 16.47 3.40 -6.53
C ALA A 258 17.48 3.75 -7.62
N ALA A 259 18.68 3.19 -7.49
CA ALA A 259 19.78 3.38 -8.44
C ALA A 259 20.47 2.04 -8.78
N PRO A 260 20.87 1.84 -10.05
CA PRO A 260 21.60 0.67 -10.47
C PRO A 260 23.07 0.79 -10.09
N VAL A 261 23.58 -0.15 -9.27
CA VAL A 261 25.00 -0.22 -8.87
C VAL A 261 25.67 -1.49 -9.40
N PRO A 262 26.99 -1.57 -9.48
CA PRO A 262 27.69 -2.82 -9.74
C PRO A 262 27.29 -3.90 -8.73
N ALA A 263 27.07 -5.13 -9.17
CA ALA A 263 26.57 -6.21 -8.30
C ALA A 263 27.46 -6.46 -7.07
N ALA A 264 28.76 -6.28 -7.20
CA ALA A 264 29.71 -6.43 -6.09
C ALA A 264 29.59 -5.34 -4.99
N GLN A 265 28.94 -4.23 -5.28
CA GLN A 265 28.73 -3.12 -4.34
C GLN A 265 27.32 -3.14 -3.72
N ALA A 266 26.43 -3.99 -4.22
CA ALA A 266 25.07 -4.09 -3.69
C ALA A 266 25.05 -4.81 -2.33
N PRO A 267 24.34 -4.29 -1.33
CA PRO A 267 24.17 -4.96 -0.05
C PRO A 267 23.55 -6.37 -0.20
N PRO A 268 24.10 -7.40 0.49
CA PRO A 268 23.73 -8.80 0.25
C PRO A 268 22.43 -9.23 0.92
N GLY A 269 21.84 -8.38 1.77
CA GLY A 269 20.63 -8.68 2.55
C GLY A 269 19.54 -7.63 2.40
N MET A 270 18.51 -7.78 3.24
CA MET A 270 17.43 -6.84 3.42
C MET A 270 17.57 -6.16 4.79
N TYR A 271 17.63 -4.86 4.82
CA TYR A 271 17.95 -4.09 6.02
C TYR A 271 16.82 -3.13 6.38
N LEU A 272 16.62 -2.92 7.67
CA LEU A 272 15.72 -1.93 8.23
C LEU A 272 16.35 -1.33 9.50
N THR A 273 16.30 0.01 9.62
CA THR A 273 16.70 0.70 10.85
C THR A 273 15.46 1.08 11.68
N PRO A 274 15.50 0.95 13.01
CA PRO A 274 14.40 1.36 13.90
C PRO A 274 14.45 2.85 14.26
N GLU A 275 15.47 3.59 13.82
CA GLU A 275 15.73 4.98 14.17
C GLU A 275 14.73 5.95 13.52
N ASP A 276 14.65 7.17 14.05
CA ASP A 276 13.85 8.23 13.47
C ASP A 276 14.25 8.50 12.01
N GLY A 277 13.23 8.62 11.16
CA GLY A 277 13.40 8.74 9.71
C GLY A 277 13.53 7.40 9.01
N THR A 278 13.56 6.29 9.72
CA THR A 278 13.63 4.89 9.23
C THR A 278 14.36 4.74 7.89
N ARG A 279 15.30 3.84 7.80
CA ARG A 279 15.96 3.50 6.52
C ARG A 279 15.81 2.02 6.26
N SER A 280 15.42 1.68 5.04
CA SER A 280 15.38 0.31 4.60
C SER A 280 16.13 0.17 3.30
N VAL A 281 16.98 -0.85 3.19
CA VAL A 281 17.81 -1.10 2.02
C VAL A 281 17.65 -2.53 1.58
N ARG A 282 17.49 -2.75 0.29
CA ARG A 282 17.62 -4.06 -0.36
C ARG A 282 18.07 -3.88 -1.80
N SER A 283 18.39 -4.98 -2.47
CA SER A 283 18.69 -4.94 -3.91
C SER A 283 17.81 -5.91 -4.70
N ALA A 284 17.67 -5.67 -6.01
CA ALA A 284 17.00 -6.54 -6.97
C ALA A 284 17.89 -6.76 -8.20
N PRO A 285 17.74 -7.83 -8.98
CA PRO A 285 18.39 -8.00 -10.28
C PRO A 285 18.13 -6.79 -11.19
N TYR A 286 19.14 -6.32 -11.92
CA TYR A 286 19.03 -5.18 -12.83
C TYR A 286 20.04 -5.25 -13.97
N GLY A 287 19.69 -5.99 -15.02
CA GLY A 287 20.57 -6.19 -16.14
C GLY A 287 21.85 -6.95 -15.81
N GLU A 288 22.76 -7.05 -16.76
CA GLU A 288 23.98 -7.81 -16.63
C GLU A 288 24.99 -7.11 -15.71
N GLY A 289 25.52 -7.83 -14.72
CA GLY A 289 26.54 -7.35 -13.78
C GLY A 289 26.11 -6.24 -12.82
N ARG A 290 24.82 -5.89 -12.77
CA ARG A 290 24.29 -4.81 -11.92
C ARG A 290 23.12 -5.26 -11.06
N ARG A 291 22.91 -4.54 -9.96
CA ARG A 291 21.72 -4.67 -9.12
C ARG A 291 21.09 -3.31 -8.90
N LEU A 292 19.77 -3.25 -8.85
CA LEU A 292 19.04 -2.07 -8.44
C LEU A 292 19.03 -2.02 -6.92
N VAL A 293 19.74 -1.08 -6.32
CA VAL A 293 19.66 -0.82 -4.89
C VAL A 293 18.45 0.07 -4.63
N ILE A 294 17.58 -0.38 -3.76
CA ILE A 294 16.30 0.24 -3.41
C ILE A 294 16.39 0.72 -1.97
N VAL A 295 16.25 2.03 -1.77
CA VAL A 295 16.33 2.69 -0.46
C VAL A 295 14.98 3.30 -0.12
N THR A 296 14.46 2.98 1.08
CA THR A 296 13.19 3.50 1.57
C THR A 296 13.41 4.32 2.84
N GLY A 297 12.61 5.35 3.03
CA GLY A 297 12.67 6.15 4.25
C GLY A 297 11.77 7.38 4.20
N GLU A 298 12.04 8.33 5.11
CA GLU A 298 11.31 9.58 5.22
C GLU A 298 9.78 9.37 5.35
N PRO A 299 9.31 8.61 6.37
CA PRO A 299 7.89 8.35 6.56
C PRO A 299 7.12 9.66 6.75
N PHE A 300 5.89 9.72 6.21
CA PHE A 300 5.02 10.88 6.34
C PHE A 300 3.54 10.49 6.29
N THR A 301 2.69 11.33 6.89
CA THR A 301 1.24 11.20 6.77
C THR A 301 0.79 11.72 5.41
N PRO A 302 -0.12 11.06 4.68
CA PRO A 302 -0.68 11.56 3.43
C PRO A 302 -1.13 13.03 3.57
N GLY A 303 -0.79 13.86 2.59
CA GLY A 303 -1.08 15.29 2.62
C GLY A 303 -0.09 16.15 3.41
N ALA A 304 0.98 15.57 3.97
CA ALA A 304 2.06 16.36 4.59
C ALA A 304 2.77 17.22 3.53
N PRO A 305 3.18 18.44 3.88
CA PRO A 305 3.90 19.33 2.98
C PRO A 305 5.36 18.89 2.78
N GLY A 306 6.01 19.41 1.71
CA GLY A 306 7.45 19.28 1.48
C GLY A 306 7.89 17.85 1.14
N VAL A 307 7.07 17.10 0.41
CA VAL A 307 7.41 15.72 0.01
C VAL A 307 8.59 15.72 -0.96
N ALA A 308 8.73 16.73 -1.80
CA ALA A 308 9.88 16.87 -2.69
C ALA A 308 11.20 16.98 -1.90
N ASP A 309 11.25 17.81 -0.83
CA ASP A 309 12.43 17.96 0.01
C ASP A 309 12.79 16.65 0.76
N ARG A 310 11.78 15.85 1.11
CA ARG A 310 12.00 14.53 1.71
C ARG A 310 12.69 13.57 0.74
N PHE A 311 12.34 13.61 -0.55
CA PHE A 311 13.04 12.83 -1.57
C PHE A 311 14.52 13.22 -1.67
N GLU A 312 14.82 14.52 -1.62
CA GLU A 312 16.22 15.00 -1.67
C GLU A 312 17.02 14.55 -0.43
N ARG A 313 16.40 14.57 0.77
CA ARG A 313 17.06 14.03 1.98
C ARG A 313 17.33 12.54 1.89
N LEU A 314 16.36 11.75 1.38
CA LEU A 314 16.53 10.32 1.21
C LEU A 314 17.64 10.01 0.19
N GLN A 315 17.67 10.75 -0.93
CA GLN A 315 18.72 10.65 -1.95
C GLN A 315 20.10 10.95 -1.35
N ALA A 316 20.22 12.09 -0.64
CA ALA A 316 21.49 12.49 -0.03
C ALA A 316 22.01 11.45 0.98
N TRP A 317 21.11 10.82 1.75
CA TRP A 317 21.49 9.73 2.64
C TRP A 317 22.01 8.51 1.86
N ALA A 318 21.33 8.12 0.78
CA ALA A 318 21.75 7.00 -0.05
C ALA A 318 23.10 7.24 -0.71
N ASP A 319 23.30 8.45 -1.26
CA ASP A 319 24.57 8.87 -1.89
C ASP A 319 25.74 8.85 -0.89
N ALA A 320 25.49 9.25 0.35
CA ALA A 320 26.53 9.29 1.38
C ALA A 320 26.87 7.92 1.99
N CYS A 321 25.89 7.00 2.01
CA CYS A 321 26.02 5.75 2.76
C CYS A 321 26.27 4.51 1.89
N LEU A 322 25.91 4.55 0.59
CA LEU A 322 25.93 3.36 -0.27
C LEU A 322 26.90 3.56 -1.45
N PRO A 323 28.00 2.78 -1.53
CA PRO A 323 28.94 2.87 -2.63
C PRO A 323 28.28 2.69 -4.00
N GLY A 324 28.68 3.50 -4.97
CA GLY A 324 28.15 3.47 -6.33
C GLY A 324 26.74 4.05 -6.48
N PHE A 325 26.05 4.40 -5.40
CA PHE A 325 24.73 5.02 -5.49
C PHE A 325 24.84 6.47 -6.01
N ALA A 326 25.79 7.24 -5.50
CA ALA A 326 26.07 8.60 -5.98
C ALA A 326 26.59 8.65 -7.43
N ASP A 327 27.27 7.58 -7.89
CA ASP A 327 27.82 7.48 -9.24
C ASP A 327 26.77 7.14 -10.30
N ALA A 328 25.60 6.70 -9.88
CA ALA A 328 24.50 6.29 -10.75
C ALA A 328 23.29 7.21 -10.51
N PRO A 329 22.71 7.82 -11.56
CA PRO A 329 21.49 8.58 -11.37
C PRO A 329 20.39 7.66 -10.83
N SER A 330 19.62 8.13 -9.84
CA SER A 330 18.39 7.47 -9.43
C SER A 330 17.45 7.37 -10.62
N VAL A 331 17.18 6.14 -11.05
CA VAL A 331 16.34 5.89 -12.22
C VAL A 331 14.86 5.84 -11.86
N HIS A 332 14.55 5.50 -10.60
CA HIS A 332 13.19 5.43 -10.08
C HIS A 332 13.07 6.17 -8.75
N ARG A 333 11.96 6.90 -8.60
CA ARG A 333 11.49 7.52 -7.35
C ARG A 333 10.01 7.24 -7.22
N TRP A 334 9.56 6.79 -6.05
CA TRP A 334 8.13 6.59 -5.80
C TRP A 334 7.80 6.67 -4.32
N ALA A 335 6.53 6.67 -3.98
CA ALA A 335 6.09 6.55 -2.60
C ALA A 335 5.19 5.33 -2.43
N ALA A 336 5.46 4.54 -1.41
CA ALA A 336 4.61 3.45 -0.96
C ALA A 336 3.64 3.96 0.12
N GLN A 337 2.41 3.43 0.14
CA GLN A 337 1.43 3.71 1.19
C GLN A 337 1.11 2.43 1.95
N ASP A 338 0.99 2.53 3.27
CA ASP A 338 0.47 1.44 4.09
C ASP A 338 -0.42 1.98 5.23
N ASN A 339 -1.04 1.07 5.96
CA ASN A 339 -1.89 1.38 7.09
C ASN A 339 -1.37 0.61 8.30
N ASP A 340 -1.00 1.33 9.34
CA ASP A 340 -0.67 0.75 10.62
C ASP A 340 -1.96 0.48 11.40
N SER A 341 -2.09 -0.71 11.97
CA SER A 341 -3.15 -1.03 12.93
C SER A 341 -2.76 -0.52 14.32
N ASP A 342 -3.75 -0.18 15.12
CA ASP A 342 -3.60 0.34 16.48
C ASP A 342 -2.84 -0.62 17.41
N ASP A 343 -3.01 -1.92 17.22
CA ASP A 343 -2.39 -2.98 18.03
C ASP A 343 -1.25 -3.71 17.29
N HIS A 344 -0.75 -3.14 16.19
CA HIS A 344 0.35 -3.67 15.38
C HIS A 344 0.16 -5.08 14.80
N LEU A 345 -1.06 -5.59 14.81
CA LEU A 345 -1.45 -6.87 14.20
C LEU A 345 -2.38 -6.64 13.00
N PRO A 346 -2.21 -7.35 11.89
CA PRO A 346 -3.15 -7.31 10.77
C PRO A 346 -4.59 -7.63 11.18
N TYR A 347 -5.55 -7.06 10.47
CA TYR A 347 -6.96 -7.44 10.54
C TYR A 347 -7.31 -8.35 9.38
N VAL A 348 -7.56 -9.66 9.66
CA VAL A 348 -7.88 -10.66 8.65
C VAL A 348 -9.03 -11.55 9.12
N GLY A 349 -10.20 -11.44 8.50
CA GLY A 349 -11.36 -12.23 8.88
C GLY A 349 -12.69 -11.54 8.57
N HIS A 350 -13.75 -11.89 9.29
CA HIS A 350 -15.04 -11.24 9.15
C HIS A 350 -14.96 -9.76 9.51
N VAL A 351 -15.56 -8.91 8.68
CA VAL A 351 -15.45 -7.45 8.85
C VAL A 351 -16.09 -6.95 10.15
N HIS A 352 -17.21 -7.58 10.61
CA HIS A 352 -17.86 -7.24 11.89
C HIS A 352 -18.64 -8.45 12.45
N PRO A 353 -19.10 -8.41 13.73
CA PRO A 353 -19.80 -9.55 14.36
C PRO A 353 -21.13 -9.93 13.69
N GLY A 354 -21.81 -8.97 13.06
CA GLY A 354 -23.12 -9.19 12.43
C GLY A 354 -23.05 -9.80 11.03
N THR A 355 -21.86 -9.92 10.41
CA THR A 355 -21.71 -10.52 9.09
C THR A 355 -21.27 -11.96 9.17
N ARG A 356 -21.73 -12.77 8.21
CA ARG A 356 -21.28 -14.15 8.00
C ARG A 356 -20.53 -14.33 6.68
N HIS A 357 -20.65 -13.36 5.78
CA HIS A 357 -20.26 -13.50 4.37
C HIS A 357 -19.30 -12.40 3.88
N VAL A 358 -19.00 -11.40 4.70
CA VAL A 358 -18.09 -10.32 4.33
C VAL A 358 -16.82 -10.39 5.15
N TYR A 359 -15.69 -10.49 4.45
CA TYR A 359 -14.35 -10.62 5.00
C TYR A 359 -13.48 -9.42 4.62
N VAL A 360 -12.47 -9.14 5.40
CA VAL A 360 -11.50 -8.06 5.16
C VAL A 360 -10.09 -8.53 5.45
N ALA A 361 -9.10 -7.93 4.78
CA ALA A 361 -7.69 -8.01 5.15
C ALA A 361 -7.05 -6.64 4.97
N THR A 362 -6.46 -6.10 6.06
CA THR A 362 -5.89 -4.75 6.12
C THR A 362 -4.94 -4.59 7.32
N GLY A 363 -4.29 -3.41 7.45
CA GLY A 363 -3.48 -3.04 8.62
C GLY A 363 -2.14 -3.77 8.68
N PHE A 364 -1.42 -3.85 7.57
CA PHE A 364 -0.20 -4.66 7.47
C PHE A 364 1.08 -3.96 7.92
N GLY A 365 1.05 -2.65 8.14
CA GLY A 365 2.13 -1.88 8.74
C GLY A 365 3.48 -1.98 8.02
N GLY A 366 3.52 -1.84 6.69
CA GLY A 366 4.72 -1.94 5.85
C GLY A 366 5.09 -3.37 5.41
N TRP A 367 4.37 -4.41 5.87
CA TRP A 367 4.70 -5.83 5.61
C TRP A 367 3.66 -6.55 4.76
N GLY A 368 3.09 -5.80 3.81
CA GLY A 368 1.98 -6.26 2.98
C GLY A 368 2.29 -7.49 2.13
N MET A 369 3.54 -7.74 1.74
CA MET A 369 3.88 -8.92 0.93
C MET A 369 3.74 -10.21 1.75
N THR A 370 4.35 -10.27 2.94
CA THR A 370 4.25 -11.44 3.83
C THR A 370 2.82 -11.62 4.35
N ASN A 371 2.25 -10.53 4.89
CA ASN A 371 0.89 -10.58 5.46
C ASN A 371 -0.19 -10.81 4.39
N GLY A 372 0.03 -10.39 3.14
CA GLY A 372 -0.91 -10.63 2.04
C GLY A 372 -1.01 -12.10 1.65
N VAL A 373 0.12 -12.80 1.61
CA VAL A 373 0.16 -14.26 1.38
C VAL A 373 -0.49 -15.00 2.56
N MET A 374 -0.12 -14.67 3.79
CA MET A 374 -0.74 -15.20 5.00
C MET A 374 -2.26 -15.00 5.00
N ALA A 375 -2.71 -13.78 4.69
CA ALA A 375 -4.12 -13.42 4.65
C ALA A 375 -4.89 -14.21 3.59
N GLY A 376 -4.34 -14.41 2.40
CA GLY A 376 -4.95 -15.20 1.32
C GLY A 376 -5.28 -16.61 1.79
N ARG A 377 -4.30 -17.29 2.40
CA ARG A 377 -4.48 -18.65 2.96
C ARG A 377 -5.50 -18.68 4.09
N LEU A 378 -5.41 -17.72 5.02
CA LEU A 378 -6.31 -17.65 6.16
C LEU A 378 -7.77 -17.41 5.74
N LEU A 379 -8.00 -16.50 4.79
CA LEU A 379 -9.33 -16.22 4.24
C LEU A 379 -9.90 -17.42 3.49
N ALA A 380 -9.10 -18.08 2.66
CA ALA A 380 -9.52 -19.29 1.97
C ALA A 380 -9.93 -20.40 2.95
N ALA A 381 -9.14 -20.67 3.99
CA ALA A 381 -9.47 -21.65 5.03
C ALA A 381 -10.77 -21.29 5.79
N ARG A 382 -10.99 -20.00 6.09
CA ARG A 382 -12.24 -19.53 6.73
C ARG A 382 -13.47 -19.70 5.86
N ILE A 383 -13.38 -19.32 4.59
CA ILE A 383 -14.50 -19.35 3.62
C ILE A 383 -14.88 -20.79 3.28
N THR A 384 -13.90 -21.67 3.15
CA THR A 384 -14.14 -23.07 2.78
C THR A 384 -14.51 -23.98 3.97
N GLY A 385 -14.32 -23.48 5.20
CA GLY A 385 -14.48 -24.30 6.41
C GLY A 385 -13.39 -25.34 6.61
N GLY A 386 -12.25 -25.17 5.92
CA GLY A 386 -11.08 -26.04 6.04
C GLY A 386 -10.35 -25.92 7.37
N PRO A 387 -9.25 -26.69 7.55
CA PRO A 387 -8.42 -26.62 8.77
C PRO A 387 -7.94 -25.18 9.02
N ARG A 388 -8.22 -24.67 10.21
CA ARG A 388 -7.86 -23.29 10.57
C ARG A 388 -6.47 -23.28 11.20
N PRO A 389 -5.54 -22.46 10.70
CA PRO A 389 -4.27 -22.25 11.37
C PRO A 389 -4.42 -21.79 12.80
N ALA A 390 -3.48 -22.14 13.68
CA ALA A 390 -3.52 -21.79 15.11
C ALA A 390 -3.60 -20.28 15.35
N TRP A 391 -3.01 -19.47 14.45
CA TRP A 391 -3.00 -18.00 14.53
C TRP A 391 -4.30 -17.33 14.05
N THR A 392 -5.34 -18.08 13.67
CA THR A 392 -6.60 -17.53 13.11
C THR A 392 -7.24 -16.48 14.01
N ARG A 393 -7.22 -16.68 15.35
CA ARG A 393 -7.82 -15.75 16.31
C ARG A 393 -7.00 -14.49 16.50
N LEU A 394 -5.69 -14.58 16.33
CA LEU A 394 -4.76 -13.45 16.48
C LEU A 394 -5.09 -12.30 15.51
N PHE A 395 -5.52 -12.64 14.29
CA PHE A 395 -5.79 -11.67 13.23
C PHE A 395 -7.27 -11.31 13.09
N ASP A 396 -8.16 -11.81 13.96
CA ASP A 396 -9.61 -11.55 13.83
C ASP A 396 -9.91 -10.05 13.99
N PRO A 397 -10.57 -9.39 13.01
CA PRO A 397 -10.88 -7.95 13.10
C PRO A 397 -11.80 -7.60 14.28
N ARG A 398 -12.51 -8.58 14.83
CA ARG A 398 -13.42 -8.43 15.98
C ARG A 398 -12.72 -8.50 17.32
N ARG A 399 -11.38 -8.70 17.34
CA ARG A 399 -10.61 -8.69 18.60
C ARG A 399 -10.72 -7.31 19.25
N LEU A 400 -10.80 -7.30 20.56
CA LEU A 400 -10.76 -6.07 21.32
C LEU A 400 -9.31 -5.60 21.45
N PRO A 401 -9.03 -4.30 21.31
CA PRO A 401 -7.70 -3.76 21.58
C PRO A 401 -7.34 -3.99 23.05
N PRO A 402 -6.06 -4.21 23.39
CA PRO A 402 -5.60 -4.26 24.75
C PRO A 402 -6.00 -2.98 25.50
N LEU A 403 -6.46 -3.11 26.76
CA LEU A 403 -6.94 -1.97 27.56
C LEU A 403 -5.89 -0.85 27.76
N ARG A 404 -4.60 -1.16 27.54
CA ARG A 404 -3.49 -0.19 27.64
C ARG A 404 -3.38 0.74 26.43
N ASP A 405 -3.91 0.35 25.29
CA ASP A 405 -3.77 1.09 24.02
C ASP A 405 -4.88 2.14 23.83
N THR A 406 -5.82 2.25 24.76
CA THR A 406 -6.89 3.27 24.71
C THR A 406 -6.34 4.69 24.66
N ALA A 407 -5.16 4.96 25.21
CA ALA A 407 -4.51 6.27 25.15
C ALA A 407 -3.93 6.58 23.76
N GLU A 408 -3.37 5.59 23.05
CA GLU A 408 -2.89 5.76 21.67
C GLU A 408 -4.05 5.83 20.68
N LEU A 409 -5.10 5.04 20.87
CA LEU A 409 -6.38 5.17 20.17
C LEU A 409 -6.95 6.59 20.31
N MET A 410 -6.96 7.14 21.52
CA MET A 410 -7.42 8.51 21.75
C MET A 410 -6.51 9.55 21.09
N LYS A 411 -5.20 9.36 21.05
CA LYS A 411 -4.27 10.25 20.31
C LYS A 411 -4.52 10.20 18.81
N GLY A 412 -4.62 9.03 18.21
CA GLY A 412 -4.95 8.86 16.80
C GLY A 412 -6.30 9.49 16.42
N GLN A 413 -7.32 9.31 17.28
CA GLN A 413 -8.63 9.96 17.11
C GLN A 413 -8.56 11.48 17.29
N LEU A 414 -7.73 11.99 18.21
CA LEU A 414 -7.49 13.41 18.40
C LEU A 414 -6.78 14.02 17.19
N ASP A 415 -5.86 13.32 16.55
CA ASP A 415 -5.19 13.82 15.35
C ASP A 415 -6.15 13.83 14.14
N VAL A 416 -6.98 12.80 13.95
CA VAL A 416 -8.08 12.83 12.97
C VAL A 416 -9.06 13.96 13.29
N ALA A 417 -9.43 14.15 14.57
CA ALA A 417 -10.30 15.24 15.00
C ALA A 417 -9.62 16.62 14.82
N ARG A 418 -8.32 16.74 15.08
CA ARG A 418 -7.54 17.98 14.82
C ARG A 418 -7.51 18.31 13.32
N HIS A 419 -7.30 17.35 12.45
CA HIS A 419 -7.40 17.55 10.99
C HIS A 419 -8.84 17.86 10.58
N PHE A 420 -9.84 17.23 11.18
CA PHE A 420 -11.24 17.51 10.88
C PHE A 420 -11.70 18.88 11.36
N VAL A 421 -11.24 19.36 12.52
CA VAL A 421 -11.66 20.63 13.15
C VAL A 421 -10.63 21.74 12.86
N GLY A 422 -9.33 21.46 13.01
CA GLY A 422 -8.25 22.43 12.83
C GLY A 422 -8.16 22.95 11.40
N ASP A 423 -8.28 22.05 10.42
CA ASP A 423 -8.30 22.42 9.00
C ASP A 423 -9.52 23.28 8.62
N ARG A 424 -10.61 23.19 9.39
CA ARG A 424 -11.76 24.08 9.21
C ARG A 424 -11.52 25.50 9.71
N LEU A 425 -10.58 25.68 10.64
CA LEU A 425 -10.30 26.97 11.27
C LEU A 425 -9.12 27.74 10.64
N HIS A 426 -8.14 27.03 10.05
CA HIS A 426 -6.81 27.63 9.78
C HIS A 426 -6.29 27.56 8.33
N THR A 427 -7.01 27.01 7.35
CA THR A 427 -6.41 26.78 6.04
C THR A 427 -7.11 27.49 4.88
N THR A 428 -6.69 28.70 4.59
CA THR A 428 -6.45 29.14 3.21
C THR A 428 -4.94 29.21 3.03
N HIS A 429 -4.33 28.35 2.24
CA HIS A 429 -2.89 28.37 1.99
C HIS A 429 -2.49 29.54 1.06
N VAL A 430 -3.46 30.12 0.35
CA VAL A 430 -3.29 31.22 -0.61
C VAL A 430 -4.61 31.96 -0.74
N ASP A 431 -4.56 33.29 -0.85
CA ASP A 431 -5.76 34.13 -0.88
C ASP A 431 -6.43 34.18 -2.27
N ALA A 432 -5.69 34.00 -3.35
CA ALA A 432 -6.19 34.00 -4.70
C ALA A 432 -5.61 32.87 -5.57
N VAL A 433 -6.37 32.44 -6.60
CA VAL A 433 -5.92 31.44 -7.58
C VAL A 433 -4.65 31.87 -8.33
N THR A 434 -4.50 33.18 -8.54
CA THR A 434 -3.34 33.79 -9.21
C THR A 434 -2.03 33.62 -8.43
N ASP A 435 -2.10 33.46 -7.12
CA ASP A 435 -0.94 33.31 -6.25
C ASP A 435 -0.36 31.88 -6.26
N ILE A 436 -1.08 30.93 -6.85
CA ILE A 436 -0.60 29.57 -7.03
C ILE A 436 0.44 29.55 -8.14
N THR A 437 1.67 29.18 -7.82
CA THR A 437 2.74 29.02 -8.82
C THR A 437 2.39 27.91 -9.81
N PRO A 438 2.67 28.06 -11.13
CA PRO A 438 2.52 27.00 -12.11
C PRO A 438 3.20 25.67 -11.69
N GLY A 439 2.53 24.56 -11.91
CA GLY A 439 2.96 23.23 -11.44
C GLY A 439 2.64 22.92 -9.97
N ARG A 440 1.96 23.82 -9.24
CA ARG A 440 1.60 23.68 -7.84
C ARG A 440 0.09 23.64 -7.63
N GLY A 441 -0.31 23.13 -6.48
CA GLY A 441 -1.70 23.11 -6.04
C GLY A 441 -1.84 23.68 -4.62
N ALA A 442 -2.99 24.29 -4.35
CA ALA A 442 -3.34 24.83 -3.04
C ALA A 442 -4.85 24.74 -2.78
N VAL A 443 -5.23 24.76 -1.53
CA VAL A 443 -6.63 24.94 -1.14
C VAL A 443 -6.91 26.43 -0.98
N VAL A 444 -7.84 26.94 -1.79
CA VAL A 444 -8.27 28.36 -1.81
C VAL A 444 -9.78 28.46 -1.54
N ARG A 445 -10.25 29.64 -1.22
CA ARG A 445 -11.67 29.91 -1.04
C ARG A 445 -12.25 30.59 -2.29
N ILE A 446 -13.17 29.91 -2.99
CA ILE A 446 -13.86 30.41 -4.17
C ILE A 446 -15.36 30.48 -3.86
N GLY A 447 -15.98 31.65 -3.95
CA GLY A 447 -17.40 31.82 -3.65
C GLY A 447 -17.81 31.32 -2.26
N GLY A 448 -16.95 31.52 -1.24
CA GLY A 448 -17.17 31.05 0.13
C GLY A 448 -16.94 29.55 0.36
N ARG A 449 -16.63 28.77 -0.69
CA ARG A 449 -16.37 27.31 -0.62
C ARG A 449 -14.88 27.04 -0.75
N ARG A 450 -14.39 26.00 -0.06
CA ARG A 450 -13.01 25.53 -0.18
C ARG A 450 -12.85 24.68 -1.43
N CYS A 451 -11.94 25.08 -2.30
CA CYS A 451 -11.60 24.42 -3.54
C CYS A 451 -10.13 24.01 -3.54
N ALA A 452 -9.84 22.81 -3.98
CA ALA A 452 -8.52 22.32 -4.26
C ALA A 452 -8.18 22.74 -5.70
N VAL A 453 -7.26 23.68 -5.86
CA VAL A 453 -6.91 24.28 -7.15
C VAL A 453 -5.51 23.86 -7.53
N TYR A 454 -5.37 23.25 -8.68
CA TYR A 454 -4.10 22.94 -9.31
C TYR A 454 -3.89 23.86 -10.50
N ARG A 455 -2.73 24.50 -10.56
CA ARG A 455 -2.29 25.29 -11.70
C ARG A 455 -1.22 24.51 -12.45
N ASP A 456 -1.50 24.11 -13.66
CA ASP A 456 -0.58 23.31 -14.45
C ASP A 456 0.68 24.11 -14.86
N PRO A 457 1.74 23.47 -15.43
CA PRO A 457 2.94 24.19 -15.86
C PRO A 457 2.70 25.24 -16.95
N SER A 458 1.60 25.16 -17.70
CA SER A 458 1.20 26.17 -18.70
C SER A 458 0.49 27.38 -18.08
N GLY A 459 0.09 27.25 -16.80
CA GLY A 459 -0.62 28.28 -16.05
C GLY A 459 -2.15 28.11 -16.05
N GLU A 460 -2.68 27.07 -16.70
CA GLU A 460 -4.11 26.76 -16.67
C GLU A 460 -4.49 26.25 -15.27
N ALA A 461 -5.57 26.81 -14.70
CA ALA A 461 -6.04 26.43 -13.38
C ALA A 461 -7.27 25.52 -13.46
N ARG A 462 -7.28 24.45 -12.67
CA ARG A 462 -8.41 23.53 -12.49
C ARG A 462 -8.77 23.47 -11.03
N ALA A 463 -10.06 23.50 -10.73
CA ALA A 463 -10.57 23.46 -9.37
C ALA A 463 -11.50 22.26 -9.16
N VAL A 464 -11.35 21.63 -8.02
CA VAL A 464 -12.25 20.58 -7.51
C VAL A 464 -12.63 20.88 -6.06
N SER A 465 -13.66 20.22 -5.56
CA SER A 465 -13.99 20.30 -4.12
C SER A 465 -12.79 19.88 -3.29
N ALA A 466 -12.40 20.70 -2.29
CA ALA A 466 -11.36 20.30 -1.36
C ALA A 466 -11.81 19.26 -0.32
N ARG A 467 -13.07 18.81 -0.36
CA ARG A 467 -13.62 17.82 0.58
C ARG A 467 -13.48 16.41 0.02
N CYS A 468 -12.73 15.57 0.73
CA CYS A 468 -12.63 14.13 0.44
C CYS A 468 -14.03 13.48 0.44
N THR A 469 -14.33 12.71 -0.59
CA THR A 469 -15.63 12.05 -0.78
C THR A 469 -15.84 10.83 0.12
N HIS A 470 -14.83 10.45 0.94
CA HIS A 470 -14.97 9.40 1.96
C HIS A 470 -15.74 9.94 3.20
N LEU A 471 -15.12 10.77 4.03
CA LEU A 471 -15.70 11.31 5.27
C LEU A 471 -15.62 12.85 5.38
N GLY A 472 -15.30 13.56 4.30
CA GLY A 472 -15.36 15.02 4.25
C GLY A 472 -14.19 15.79 4.82
N CYS A 473 -13.05 15.13 5.14
CA CYS A 473 -11.80 15.78 5.51
C CYS A 473 -11.26 16.62 4.34
N LEU A 474 -10.43 17.63 4.61
CA LEU A 474 -9.78 18.39 3.55
C LEU A 474 -8.65 17.58 2.90
N VAL A 475 -8.52 17.73 1.59
CA VAL A 475 -7.38 17.20 0.84
C VAL A 475 -6.28 18.24 0.77
N HIS A 476 -5.02 17.76 0.70
CA HIS A 476 -3.82 18.58 0.59
C HIS A 476 -3.03 18.18 -0.66
N PHE A 477 -2.26 19.11 -1.19
CA PHE A 477 -1.48 18.88 -2.40
C PHE A 477 -0.13 18.23 -2.09
N ASN A 478 0.16 17.10 -2.71
CA ASN A 478 1.48 16.49 -2.72
C ASN A 478 2.29 17.07 -3.88
N ASP A 479 3.33 17.82 -3.57
CA ASP A 479 4.13 18.58 -4.52
C ASP A 479 5.08 17.73 -5.36
N ALA A 480 5.44 16.54 -4.89
CA ALA A 480 6.29 15.61 -5.62
C ALA A 480 5.50 14.81 -6.67
N GLU A 481 4.37 14.23 -6.28
CA GLU A 481 3.56 13.36 -7.15
C GLU A 481 2.46 14.13 -7.90
N ARG A 482 2.21 15.40 -7.56
CA ARG A 482 1.17 16.27 -8.14
C ARG A 482 -0.23 15.66 -8.04
N VAL A 483 -0.62 15.29 -6.83
CA VAL A 483 -1.90 14.67 -6.51
C VAL A 483 -2.51 15.30 -5.26
N TRP A 484 -3.81 15.11 -5.06
CA TRP A 484 -4.49 15.47 -3.82
C TRP A 484 -4.50 14.28 -2.87
N GLU A 485 -4.18 14.49 -1.61
CA GLU A 485 -4.12 13.47 -0.57
C GLU A 485 -4.97 13.84 0.64
N CYS A 486 -5.70 12.86 1.17
CA CYS A 486 -6.48 13.03 2.39
C CYS A 486 -5.68 12.51 3.60
N PRO A 487 -5.37 13.34 4.61
CA PRO A 487 -4.58 12.94 5.76
C PRO A 487 -5.30 11.95 6.68
N CYS A 488 -6.63 11.95 6.68
CA CYS A 488 -7.41 11.14 7.62
C CYS A 488 -7.30 9.64 7.33
N HIS A 489 -7.46 9.23 6.06
CA HIS A 489 -7.52 7.80 5.71
C HIS A 489 -6.74 7.47 4.41
N GLY A 490 -5.92 8.40 3.91
CA GLY A 490 -5.03 8.15 2.79
C GLY A 490 -5.68 8.07 1.41
N SER A 491 -6.92 8.54 1.22
CA SER A 491 -7.50 8.66 -0.13
C SER A 491 -6.66 9.59 -0.99
N ARG A 492 -6.41 9.21 -2.25
CA ARG A 492 -5.63 9.98 -3.19
C ARG A 492 -6.44 10.25 -4.45
N PHE A 493 -6.29 11.44 -4.99
CA PHE A 493 -7.01 11.90 -6.19
C PHE A 493 -6.03 12.58 -7.15
N ALA A 494 -6.25 12.41 -8.43
CA ALA A 494 -5.55 13.17 -9.45
C ALA A 494 -5.94 14.67 -9.38
N THR A 495 -5.23 15.49 -10.12
CA THR A 495 -5.47 16.95 -10.14
C THR A 495 -6.85 17.33 -10.70
N ASP A 496 -7.48 16.47 -11.49
CA ASP A 496 -8.85 16.60 -12.01
C ASP A 496 -9.93 16.08 -11.04
N GLY A 497 -9.53 15.51 -9.90
CA GLY A 497 -10.41 14.95 -8.88
C GLY A 497 -10.69 13.47 -9.03
N SER A 498 -10.26 12.78 -10.08
CA SER A 498 -10.45 11.35 -10.25
C SER A 498 -9.76 10.56 -9.14
N VAL A 499 -10.38 9.43 -8.71
CA VAL A 499 -9.86 8.60 -7.62
C VAL A 499 -8.68 7.77 -8.08
N LEU A 500 -7.52 7.98 -7.47
CA LEU A 500 -6.31 7.16 -7.65
C LEU A 500 -6.21 6.04 -6.62
N HIS A 501 -6.56 6.34 -5.34
CA HIS A 501 -6.47 5.37 -4.25
C HIS A 501 -7.59 5.59 -3.23
N GLY A 502 -8.21 4.48 -2.80
CA GLY A 502 -9.26 4.52 -1.77
C GLY A 502 -8.76 4.98 -0.38
N PRO A 503 -9.69 5.04 0.61
CA PRO A 503 -11.04 4.47 0.63
C PRO A 503 -12.12 5.24 -0.12
N ALA A 504 -11.88 6.46 -0.59
CA ALA A 504 -12.85 7.15 -1.44
C ALA A 504 -13.12 6.34 -2.73
N VAL A 505 -14.39 6.20 -3.08
CA VAL A 505 -14.84 5.50 -4.29
C VAL A 505 -15.48 6.44 -5.33
N ARG A 506 -15.61 7.73 -4.99
CA ARG A 506 -16.18 8.77 -5.86
C ARG A 506 -15.16 9.88 -6.07
N PRO A 507 -15.11 10.51 -7.27
CA PRO A 507 -14.22 11.62 -7.53
C PRO A 507 -14.57 12.86 -6.70
N LEU A 508 -13.60 13.79 -6.59
CA LEU A 508 -13.87 15.13 -6.08
C LEU A 508 -14.69 15.89 -7.14
N GLU A 509 -15.73 16.61 -6.69
CA GLU A 509 -16.59 17.35 -7.60
C GLU A 509 -15.84 18.50 -8.28
N PRO A 510 -15.93 18.68 -9.61
CA PRO A 510 -15.41 19.85 -10.30
C PRO A 510 -15.99 21.16 -9.75
N ARG A 511 -15.22 22.23 -9.80
CA ARG A 511 -15.60 23.58 -9.37
C ARG A 511 -15.22 24.61 -10.44
N GLU A 512 -16.08 25.58 -10.67
CA GLU A 512 -15.79 26.69 -11.56
C GLU A 512 -14.89 27.73 -10.89
N ILE A 513 -13.97 28.27 -11.65
CA ILE A 513 -13.10 29.39 -11.25
C ILE A 513 -13.65 30.65 -11.93
N PRO A 514 -14.18 31.64 -11.18
CA PRO A 514 -14.69 32.88 -11.76
C PRO A 514 -13.61 33.59 -12.58
N GLY A 515 -13.93 33.96 -13.82
CA GLY A 515 -13.01 34.66 -14.72
C GLY A 515 -12.12 33.78 -15.60
N ASN A 516 -12.30 32.46 -15.58
CA ASN A 516 -11.55 31.49 -16.40
C ASN A 516 -12.36 31.07 -17.66
N ASP A 517 -13.32 31.90 -18.10
CA ASP A 517 -14.15 31.69 -19.32
C ASP A 517 -13.32 31.76 -20.62
N ARG A 518 -12.39 30.80 -20.80
CA ARG A 518 -11.77 30.52 -22.11
C ARG A 518 -11.85 29.01 -22.33
N HIS A 519 -12.98 28.58 -22.90
CA HIS A 519 -13.16 27.44 -23.81
C HIS A 519 -14.61 26.93 -23.77
N ASP A 520 -15.53 27.75 -24.29
CA ASP A 520 -16.74 27.23 -24.96
C ASP A 520 -17.15 28.18 -26.12
N LYS A 521 -16.24 28.31 -27.08
CA LYS A 521 -16.54 28.93 -28.39
C LYS A 521 -16.09 27.98 -29.48
N GLY A 522 -16.95 27.05 -29.84
CA GLY A 522 -16.71 26.23 -31.02
C GLY A 522 -17.68 25.07 -31.15
N ASN A 523 -18.97 25.33 -31.31
CA ASN A 523 -19.86 24.66 -32.29
C ASN A 523 -21.29 25.22 -32.20
N LYS A 524 -21.47 26.41 -32.77
CA LYS A 524 -22.76 26.78 -33.36
C LYS A 524 -22.53 26.91 -34.86
N GLU A 525 -22.59 25.80 -35.55
CA GLU A 525 -22.84 25.83 -36.99
C GLU A 525 -24.21 26.44 -37.23
N THR A 526 -24.17 27.62 -37.81
CA THR A 526 -25.32 28.31 -38.37
C THR A 526 -25.89 27.49 -39.51
N ASN A 527 -27.04 26.87 -39.25
CA ASN A 527 -27.90 26.36 -40.29
C ASN A 527 -28.78 27.54 -40.72
N THR A 528 -28.37 28.26 -41.80
CA THR A 528 -29.23 29.15 -42.55
C THR A 528 -29.49 28.51 -43.89
N SER A 529 -30.70 28.09 -44.06
CA SER A 529 -31.38 27.71 -45.28
C SER A 529 -31.26 28.80 -46.37
N GLY A 530 -31.04 28.37 -47.58
CA GLY A 530 -31.25 29.01 -48.85
C GLY A 530 -31.49 27.94 -49.89
#